data_3de980ff7e4908f8166382fc799d5909
#
_entry.id   3de980ff7e4908f8166382fc799d5909
#
_cell.length_a   1.000
_cell.length_b   1.000
_cell.length_c   1.000
_cell.angle_alpha   90.00
_cell.angle_beta   90.00
_cell.angle_gamma   90.00
#
_symmetry.space_group_name_H-M   'P 1'
#
loop_
_entity.id
_entity.type
_entity.pdbx_description
1 polymer ?
#
loop_
_entity_poly.entity_id
_entity_poly.type
_entity_poly.pdbx_seq_one_letter_code
_entity_poly.pdbx_strand_id
1 'polypeptide(L)'
;RAIKKITNTKTRINYSGRTDAGVHALSQVFDFDTEIQREEENWIKGINANLPKTIAVRKVFNVPDDFDSRFSAVERRYSYVIYNSKNKPLFFDTFSYWVTNNLEINIIKNQLNMFLGHHDFSSFRSSSCNSKNPNKNISYVDVKTIDSFIIITIAANAFLQNMVRIMVGTIIDIAKNE
;
A
#
# COMPACT_ATOMS: atom_id res chain seq x y z
N ARG A 1 -10.72 17.85 7.60
CA ARG A 1 -10.87 19.31 7.36
C ARG A 1 -11.53 19.58 6.01
N ALA A 2 -11.09 18.96 4.90
CA ALA A 2 -11.67 19.17 3.57
C ALA A 2 -13.18 18.85 3.54
N ILE A 3 -13.57 17.66 3.97
CA ILE A 3 -14.98 17.23 4.05
C ILE A 3 -15.82 18.24 4.86
N LYS A 4 -15.34 18.63 6.07
CA LYS A 4 -16.05 19.61 6.90
C LYS A 4 -16.31 20.94 6.18
N LYS A 5 -15.38 21.40 5.33
CA LYS A 5 -15.58 22.65 4.58
C LYS A 5 -16.69 22.55 3.53
N ILE A 6 -16.95 21.35 3.02
CA ILE A 6 -17.92 21.11 1.97
C ILE A 6 -19.29 20.80 2.55
N THR A 7 -19.32 20.02 3.66
CA THR A 7 -20.56 19.58 4.31
C THR A 7 -21.05 20.55 5.40
N ASN A 8 -20.19 21.48 5.82
CA ASN A 8 -20.38 22.34 6.98
C ASN A 8 -20.64 21.60 8.30
N THR A 9 -20.41 20.27 8.32
CA THR A 9 -20.59 19.39 9.47
C THR A 9 -19.31 18.69 9.84
N LYS A 10 -19.14 18.33 11.12
CA LYS A 10 -18.03 17.50 11.57
C LYS A 10 -18.38 16.04 11.33
N THR A 11 -17.87 15.48 10.26
CA THR A 11 -18.12 14.11 9.86
C THR A 11 -16.94 13.22 10.28
N ARG A 12 -17.23 12.04 10.82
CA ARG A 12 -16.23 10.99 11.07
C ARG A 12 -15.80 10.43 9.73
N ILE A 13 -14.51 10.14 9.61
CA ILE A 13 -13.94 9.50 8.42
C ILE A 13 -13.34 8.18 8.85
N ASN A 14 -13.80 7.08 8.26
CA ASN A 14 -13.14 5.78 8.35
C ASN A 14 -12.16 5.66 7.17
N TYR A 15 -11.16 4.80 7.28
CA TYR A 15 -10.17 4.58 6.22
C TYR A 15 -9.66 3.14 6.24
N SER A 16 -9.38 2.59 5.07
CA SER A 16 -9.05 1.18 4.88
C SER A 16 -7.75 0.74 5.56
N GLY A 17 -6.81 1.65 5.77
CA GLY A 17 -5.56 1.35 6.48
C GLY A 17 -4.70 2.59 6.68
N ARG A 18 -3.83 2.53 7.68
CA ARG A 18 -2.76 3.51 7.86
C ARG A 18 -1.58 3.13 6.99
N THR A 19 -0.90 4.13 6.48
CA THR A 19 0.40 3.98 5.83
C THR A 19 1.48 4.53 6.75
N ASP A 20 2.62 3.84 6.82
CA ASP A 20 3.80 4.33 7.53
C ASP A 20 4.43 5.53 6.82
N ALA A 21 5.30 6.26 7.50
CA ALA A 21 6.04 7.35 6.89
C ALA A 21 6.80 6.88 5.64
N GLY A 22 6.71 7.66 4.57
CA GLY A 22 7.33 7.34 3.27
C GLY A 22 6.58 6.30 2.43
N VAL A 23 5.42 5.80 2.89
CA VAL A 23 4.56 4.92 2.08
C VAL A 23 3.55 5.76 1.31
N HIS A 24 3.52 5.58 0.01
CA HIS A 24 2.58 6.25 -0.90
C HIS A 24 1.39 5.32 -1.18
N ALA A 25 0.22 5.89 -1.45
CA ALA A 25 -0.98 5.13 -1.78
C ALA A 25 -1.59 5.65 -3.08
N LEU A 26 -1.75 4.76 -4.06
CA LEU A 26 -2.45 5.05 -5.32
C LEU A 26 -3.96 4.88 -5.21
N SER A 27 -4.42 4.10 -4.23
CA SER A 27 -5.82 3.71 -4.08
C SER A 27 -6.21 3.50 -2.61
N GLN A 28 -5.97 4.52 -1.77
CA GLN A 28 -6.49 4.54 -0.40
C GLN A 28 -8.00 4.78 -0.44
N VAL A 29 -8.77 3.91 0.23
CA VAL A 29 -10.22 4.07 0.35
C VAL A 29 -10.56 4.65 1.71
N PHE A 30 -11.50 5.58 1.74
CA PHE A 30 -12.11 6.10 2.96
C PHE A 30 -13.61 6.29 2.75
N ASP A 31 -14.38 6.21 3.81
CA ASP A 31 -15.83 6.46 3.82
C ASP A 31 -16.22 7.49 4.86
N PHE A 32 -17.34 8.11 4.66
CA PHE A 32 -18.00 9.02 5.60
C PHE A 32 -19.49 9.13 5.30
N ASP A 33 -20.28 9.38 6.33
CA ASP A 33 -21.73 9.58 6.21
C ASP A 33 -22.05 11.04 5.93
N THR A 34 -23.04 11.28 5.07
CA THR A 34 -23.55 12.62 4.76
C THR A 34 -24.95 12.55 4.18
N GLU A 35 -25.81 13.50 4.58
CA GLU A 35 -27.14 13.69 4.00
C GLU A 35 -27.13 14.60 2.76
N ILE A 36 -25.95 15.19 2.45
CA ILE A 36 -25.81 16.10 1.33
C ILE A 36 -25.72 15.31 0.04
N GLN A 37 -26.69 15.50 -0.84
CA GLN A 37 -26.68 14.94 -2.17
C GLN A 37 -25.91 15.85 -3.13
N ARG A 38 -24.93 15.26 -3.82
CA ARG A 38 -24.14 15.94 -4.88
C ARG A 38 -23.72 14.91 -5.90
N GLU A 39 -23.59 15.37 -7.13
CA GLU A 39 -22.95 14.58 -8.19
C GLU A 39 -21.50 14.23 -7.84
N GLU A 40 -21.04 13.04 -8.23
CA GLU A 40 -19.69 12.53 -7.91
C GLU A 40 -18.58 13.51 -8.30
N GLU A 41 -18.69 14.13 -9.50
CA GLU A 41 -17.72 15.13 -9.95
C GLU A 41 -17.63 16.35 -9.03
N ASN A 42 -18.78 16.80 -8.50
CA ASN A 42 -18.83 17.94 -7.60
C ASN A 42 -18.21 17.60 -6.23
N TRP A 43 -18.35 16.35 -5.77
CA TRP A 43 -17.63 15.85 -4.61
C TRP A 43 -16.13 15.84 -4.85
N ILE A 44 -15.65 15.27 -5.97
CA ILE A 44 -14.23 15.20 -6.34
C ILE A 44 -13.63 16.61 -6.40
N LYS A 45 -14.25 17.53 -7.15
CA LYS A 45 -13.79 18.92 -7.29
C LYS A 45 -13.74 19.65 -5.95
N GLY A 46 -14.82 19.55 -5.18
CA GLY A 46 -14.94 20.22 -3.88
C GLY A 46 -13.93 19.70 -2.85
N ILE A 47 -13.74 18.39 -2.75
CA ILE A 47 -12.78 17.80 -1.83
C ILE A 47 -11.35 18.20 -2.22
N ASN A 48 -10.98 18.03 -3.50
CA ASN A 48 -9.65 18.34 -4.00
C ASN A 48 -9.28 19.82 -3.85
N ALA A 49 -10.23 20.74 -4.02
CA ALA A 49 -10.00 22.17 -3.77
C ALA A 49 -9.59 22.50 -2.32
N ASN A 50 -9.85 21.59 -1.37
CA ASN A 50 -9.57 21.77 0.05
C ASN A 50 -8.51 20.81 0.60
N LEU A 51 -7.91 19.97 -0.25
CA LEU A 51 -6.82 19.08 0.09
C LEU A 51 -5.44 19.72 -0.16
N PRO A 52 -4.39 19.28 0.56
CA PRO A 52 -3.02 19.65 0.22
C PRO A 52 -2.63 19.01 -1.13
N LYS A 53 -1.65 19.59 -1.82
CA LYS A 53 -1.18 19.13 -3.14
C LYS A 53 -0.68 17.67 -3.17
N THR A 54 -0.39 17.11 -2.01
CA THR A 54 0.10 15.73 -1.84
C THR A 54 -1.01 14.68 -1.76
N ILE A 55 -2.28 15.10 -1.71
CA ILE A 55 -3.44 14.20 -1.61
C ILE A 55 -4.47 14.59 -2.66
N ALA A 56 -4.98 13.61 -3.39
CA ALA A 56 -6.05 13.82 -4.36
C ALA A 56 -7.09 12.70 -4.29
N VAL A 57 -8.36 13.07 -4.28
CA VAL A 57 -9.49 12.16 -4.47
C VAL A 57 -9.65 11.94 -5.98
N ARG A 58 -9.68 10.67 -6.39
CA ARG A 58 -9.76 10.26 -7.79
C ARG A 58 -11.14 9.78 -8.19
N LYS A 59 -11.86 9.18 -7.24
CA LYS A 59 -13.20 8.62 -7.45
C LYS A 59 -14.03 8.78 -6.19
N VAL A 60 -15.32 8.89 -6.35
CA VAL A 60 -16.33 8.89 -5.29
C VAL A 60 -17.42 7.91 -5.70
N PHE A 61 -17.99 7.19 -4.76
CA PHE A 61 -19.07 6.25 -4.97
C PHE A 61 -20.08 6.37 -3.84
N ASN A 62 -21.37 6.22 -4.15
CA ASN A 62 -22.37 5.91 -3.15
C ASN A 62 -22.23 4.43 -2.78
N VAL A 63 -22.29 4.12 -1.50
CA VAL A 63 -22.15 2.77 -0.96
C VAL A 63 -23.31 2.50 0.00
N PRO A 64 -23.66 1.22 0.24
CA PRO A 64 -24.66 0.86 1.26
C PRO A 64 -24.24 1.31 2.67
N ASP A 65 -25.22 1.49 3.56
CA ASP A 65 -25.02 2.00 4.92
C ASP A 65 -24.14 1.08 5.80
N ASP A 66 -24.07 -0.20 5.47
CA ASP A 66 -23.24 -1.20 6.16
C ASP A 66 -21.78 -1.26 5.63
N PHE A 67 -21.45 -0.43 4.64
CA PHE A 67 -20.08 -0.37 4.12
C PHE A 67 -19.10 0.25 5.13
N ASP A 68 -17.98 -0.42 5.34
CA ASP A 68 -16.85 0.09 6.13
C ASP A 68 -15.57 -0.11 5.33
N SER A 69 -14.88 0.97 4.98
CA SER A 69 -13.67 0.93 4.15
C SER A 69 -12.56 0.05 4.72
N ARG A 70 -12.54 -0.16 6.04
CA ARG A 70 -11.55 -1.00 6.72
C ARG A 70 -11.96 -2.47 6.76
N PHE A 71 -13.22 -2.76 7.12
CA PHE A 71 -13.67 -4.12 7.37
C PHE A 71 -14.25 -4.78 6.11
N SER A 72 -14.81 -4.01 5.18
CA SER A 72 -15.27 -4.52 3.88
C SER A 72 -14.11 -4.80 2.90
N ALA A 73 -12.88 -4.40 3.23
CA ALA A 73 -11.73 -4.66 2.37
C ALA A 73 -11.34 -6.14 2.39
N VAL A 74 -11.42 -6.80 1.24
CA VAL A 74 -11.11 -8.22 1.06
C VAL A 74 -9.65 -8.48 0.72
N GLU A 75 -8.98 -7.52 0.09
CA GLU A 75 -7.57 -7.59 -0.32
C GLU A 75 -6.86 -6.25 -0.10
N ARG A 76 -5.58 -6.31 0.21
CA ARG A 76 -4.64 -5.18 0.17
C ARG A 76 -3.49 -5.56 -0.75
N ARG A 77 -3.07 -4.61 -1.59
CA ARG A 77 -1.99 -4.82 -2.54
C ARG A 77 -0.91 -3.77 -2.33
N TYR A 78 0.32 -4.22 -2.23
CA TYR A 78 1.50 -3.37 -2.11
C TYR A 78 2.44 -3.62 -3.27
N SER A 79 3.00 -2.54 -3.80
CA SER A 79 4.12 -2.60 -4.74
C SER A 79 5.34 -1.96 -4.08
N TYR A 80 6.42 -2.72 -3.97
CA TYR A 80 7.70 -2.24 -3.48
C TYR A 80 8.61 -1.98 -4.67
N VAL A 81 9.09 -0.75 -4.78
CA VAL A 81 9.92 -0.31 -5.91
C VAL A 81 11.37 -0.28 -5.49
N ILE A 82 12.21 -1.04 -6.17
CA ILE A 82 13.65 -1.07 -6.01
C ILE A 82 14.27 -0.42 -7.24
N TYR A 83 15.21 0.50 -7.03
CA TYR A 83 16.07 1.02 -8.07
C TYR A 83 17.43 0.31 -8.00
N ASN A 84 17.66 -0.63 -8.92
CA ASN A 84 18.86 -1.46 -8.95
C ASN A 84 19.88 -0.90 -9.95
N SER A 85 20.82 -0.13 -9.46
CA SER A 85 21.83 0.55 -10.27
C SER A 85 23.02 0.96 -9.43
N LYS A 86 24.21 1.00 -10.05
CA LYS A 86 25.43 1.55 -9.41
C LYS A 86 25.28 3.05 -9.11
N ASN A 87 24.51 3.78 -9.91
CA ASN A 87 24.29 5.21 -9.74
C ASN A 87 23.01 5.48 -8.95
N LYS A 88 23.04 6.47 -8.04
CA LYS A 88 21.88 6.90 -7.25
C LYS A 88 20.80 7.46 -8.16
N PRO A 89 19.50 7.15 -7.91
CA PRO A 89 18.39 7.76 -8.63
C PRO A 89 18.29 9.26 -8.33
N LEU A 90 18.09 10.09 -9.36
CA LEU A 90 17.98 11.54 -9.19
C LEU A 90 16.54 11.97 -8.88
N PHE A 91 15.53 11.34 -9.52
CA PHE A 91 14.13 11.76 -9.42
C PHE A 91 13.26 10.84 -8.57
N PHE A 92 13.70 9.62 -8.30
CA PHE A 92 12.89 8.56 -7.66
C PHE A 92 13.42 8.11 -6.31
N ASP A 93 14.31 8.86 -5.68
CA ASP A 93 14.94 8.49 -4.40
C ASP A 93 13.93 8.39 -3.24
N THR A 94 12.85 9.18 -3.28
CA THR A 94 11.74 9.11 -2.30
C THR A 94 10.69 8.05 -2.62
N PHE A 95 10.70 7.47 -3.83
CA PHE A 95 9.72 6.49 -4.29
C PHE A 95 10.28 5.09 -4.51
N SER A 96 11.60 4.92 -4.37
CA SER A 96 12.26 3.64 -4.58
C SER A 96 13.34 3.40 -3.53
N TYR A 97 13.61 2.12 -3.28
CA TYR A 97 14.75 1.70 -2.47
C TYR A 97 15.95 1.45 -3.38
N TRP A 98 17.03 2.21 -3.20
CA TRP A 98 18.23 2.08 -4.00
C TRP A 98 19.10 0.92 -3.54
N VAL A 99 19.47 0.04 -4.47
CA VAL A 99 20.36 -1.11 -4.27
C VAL A 99 21.45 -1.10 -5.33
N THR A 100 22.71 -1.08 -4.90
CA THR A 100 23.88 -1.00 -5.79
C THR A 100 24.37 -2.36 -6.27
N ASN A 101 24.20 -3.41 -5.45
CA ASN A 101 24.56 -4.79 -5.83
C ASN A 101 23.63 -5.28 -6.92
N ASN A 102 24.17 -6.08 -7.84
CA ASN A 102 23.33 -6.77 -8.81
C ASN A 102 22.36 -7.71 -8.08
N LEU A 103 21.10 -7.68 -8.48
CA LEU A 103 20.05 -8.53 -7.92
C LEU A 103 19.58 -9.55 -8.95
N GLU A 104 19.70 -10.83 -8.62
CA GLU A 104 19.26 -11.92 -9.49
C GLU A 104 17.72 -12.06 -9.45
N ILE A 105 17.08 -11.68 -10.55
CA ILE A 105 15.58 -11.63 -10.63
C ILE A 105 14.96 -13.00 -10.43
N ASN A 106 15.59 -14.07 -10.89
CA ASN A 106 15.06 -15.43 -10.71
C ASN A 106 15.05 -15.85 -9.24
N ILE A 107 16.06 -15.43 -8.46
CA ILE A 107 16.11 -15.66 -7.03
C ILE A 107 14.96 -14.91 -6.35
N ILE A 108 14.78 -13.63 -6.67
CA ILE A 108 13.67 -12.82 -6.13
C ILE A 108 12.33 -13.50 -6.42
N LYS A 109 12.09 -13.94 -7.66
CA LYS A 109 10.85 -14.64 -8.03
C LYS A 109 10.64 -15.93 -7.25
N ASN A 110 11.67 -16.76 -7.13
CA ASN A 110 11.59 -18.03 -6.42
C ASN A 110 11.30 -17.83 -4.94
N GLN A 111 12.01 -16.92 -4.29
CA GLN A 111 11.79 -16.60 -2.87
C GLN A 111 10.40 -16.01 -2.64
N LEU A 112 9.93 -15.14 -3.53
CA LEU A 112 8.62 -14.51 -3.42
C LEU A 112 7.49 -15.53 -3.54
N ASN A 113 7.62 -16.51 -4.43
CA ASN A 113 6.65 -17.60 -4.62
C ASN A 113 6.47 -18.47 -3.37
N MET A 114 7.50 -18.59 -2.52
CA MET A 114 7.40 -19.35 -1.26
C MET A 114 6.43 -18.74 -0.25
N PHE A 115 6.08 -17.47 -0.40
CA PHE A 115 5.12 -16.80 0.47
C PHE A 115 3.66 -16.95 0.01
N LEU A 116 3.42 -17.49 -1.20
CA LEU A 116 2.05 -17.71 -1.68
C LEU A 116 1.28 -18.68 -0.79
N GLY A 117 0.01 -18.36 -0.57
CA GLY A 117 -0.88 -19.18 0.23
C GLY A 117 -1.00 -18.74 1.68
N HIS A 118 -1.46 -19.65 2.52
CA HIS A 118 -1.76 -19.40 3.93
C HIS A 118 -0.59 -19.84 4.81
N HIS A 119 0.06 -18.89 5.48
CA HIS A 119 1.22 -19.12 6.33
C HIS A 119 1.15 -18.32 7.64
N ASP A 120 1.93 -18.76 8.63
CA ASP A 120 2.26 -17.98 9.82
C ASP A 120 3.41 -17.01 9.51
N PHE A 121 3.12 -15.73 9.53
CA PHE A 121 4.08 -14.64 9.30
C PHE A 121 4.60 -14.00 10.59
N SER A 122 4.64 -14.73 11.70
CA SER A 122 5.16 -14.23 12.98
C SER A 122 6.58 -13.67 12.87
N SER A 123 7.44 -14.28 12.05
CA SER A 123 8.82 -13.81 11.79
C SER A 123 8.91 -12.56 10.92
N PHE A 124 7.83 -12.20 10.24
CA PHE A 124 7.76 -11.05 9.32
C PHE A 124 6.95 -9.88 9.87
N ARG A 125 6.92 -9.69 11.17
CA ARG A 125 6.23 -8.56 11.82
C ARG A 125 7.16 -7.78 12.72
N SER A 126 6.90 -6.47 12.86
CA SER A 126 7.62 -5.67 13.85
C SER A 126 7.20 -6.05 15.28
N SER A 127 8.10 -5.83 16.24
CA SER A 127 7.84 -6.05 17.67
C SER A 127 6.65 -5.24 18.20
N SER A 128 6.37 -4.08 17.60
CA SER A 128 5.24 -3.21 17.95
C SER A 128 3.92 -3.60 17.27
N CYS A 129 3.86 -4.74 16.56
CA CYS A 129 2.66 -5.18 15.87
C CYS A 129 1.58 -5.68 16.83
N ASN A 130 0.44 -4.99 16.88
CA ASN A 130 -0.68 -5.33 17.75
C ASN A 130 -1.66 -6.38 17.16
N SER A 131 -1.35 -6.96 15.99
CA SER A 131 -2.20 -7.99 15.38
C SER A 131 -2.14 -9.27 16.20
N LYS A 132 -3.31 -9.77 16.65
CA LYS A 132 -3.40 -11.02 17.41
C LYS A 132 -3.17 -12.27 16.54
N ASN A 133 -3.58 -12.21 15.26
CA ASN A 133 -3.47 -13.34 14.33
C ASN A 133 -2.33 -13.10 13.34
N PRO A 134 -1.21 -13.85 13.41
CA PRO A 134 -0.11 -13.75 12.46
C PRO A 134 -0.37 -14.48 11.14
N ASN A 135 -1.35 -15.38 11.10
CA ASN A 135 -1.67 -16.13 9.89
C ASN A 135 -2.30 -15.20 8.84
N LYS A 136 -1.70 -15.17 7.65
CA LYS A 136 -2.17 -14.39 6.50
C LYS A 136 -2.19 -15.27 5.26
N ASN A 137 -3.05 -14.89 4.32
CA ASN A 137 -3.12 -15.55 3.02
C ASN A 137 -2.63 -14.57 1.95
N ILE A 138 -1.48 -14.88 1.35
CA ILE A 138 -0.97 -14.13 0.19
C ILE A 138 -1.59 -14.75 -1.06
N SER A 139 -2.44 -13.97 -1.72
CA SER A 139 -3.21 -14.38 -2.90
C SER A 139 -2.46 -14.16 -4.20
N TYR A 140 -1.50 -13.23 -4.23
CA TYR A 140 -0.80 -12.84 -5.44
C TYR A 140 0.59 -12.29 -5.14
N VAL A 141 1.55 -12.69 -5.97
CA VAL A 141 2.89 -12.12 -6.02
C VAL A 141 3.32 -11.92 -7.47
N ASP A 142 4.09 -10.87 -7.74
CA ASP A 142 4.63 -10.61 -9.08
C ASP A 142 5.93 -9.81 -8.98
N VAL A 143 6.81 -10.00 -9.95
CA VAL A 143 8.06 -9.22 -10.11
C VAL A 143 8.16 -8.74 -11.54
N LYS A 144 8.18 -7.42 -11.71
CA LYS A 144 8.39 -6.76 -13.01
C LYS A 144 9.69 -5.98 -12.99
N THR A 145 10.38 -5.99 -14.11
CA THR A 145 11.57 -5.17 -14.35
C THR A 145 11.29 -4.16 -15.44
N ILE A 146 11.64 -2.90 -15.21
CA ILE A 146 11.54 -1.81 -16.17
C ILE A 146 12.84 -1.01 -16.05
N ASP A 147 13.70 -1.10 -17.04
CA ASP A 147 15.04 -0.51 -16.99
C ASP A 147 15.78 -0.92 -15.70
N SER A 148 16.16 0.04 -14.88
CA SER A 148 16.81 -0.19 -13.58
C SER A 148 15.82 -0.42 -12.43
N PHE A 149 14.52 -0.46 -12.68
CA PHE A 149 13.54 -0.68 -11.63
C PHE A 149 13.11 -2.14 -11.54
N ILE A 150 13.04 -2.64 -10.31
CA ILE A 150 12.44 -3.92 -9.96
C ILE A 150 11.22 -3.60 -9.10
N ILE A 151 10.05 -4.02 -9.54
CA ILE A 151 8.78 -3.77 -8.85
C ILE A 151 8.25 -5.12 -8.35
N ILE A 152 8.26 -5.29 -7.03
CA ILE A 152 7.71 -6.46 -6.34
C ILE A 152 6.30 -6.11 -5.91
N THR A 153 5.31 -6.86 -6.39
CA THR A 153 3.90 -6.70 -6.02
C THR A 153 3.44 -7.89 -5.20
N ILE A 154 2.80 -7.61 -4.06
CA ILE A 154 2.27 -8.61 -3.13
C ILE A 154 0.84 -8.22 -2.78
N ALA A 155 -0.10 -9.16 -2.89
CA ALA A 155 -1.47 -8.99 -2.44
C ALA A 155 -1.84 -10.06 -1.41
N ALA A 156 -2.57 -9.66 -0.36
CA ALA A 156 -3.01 -10.52 0.71
C ALA A 156 -4.34 -10.05 1.31
N ASN A 157 -5.01 -10.93 2.04
CA ASN A 157 -6.22 -10.57 2.81
C ASN A 157 -5.93 -9.50 3.88
N ALA A 158 -4.74 -9.52 4.48
CA ALA A 158 -4.22 -8.49 5.39
C ALA A 158 -2.70 -8.61 5.52
N PHE A 159 -2.06 -7.56 6.05
CA PHE A 159 -0.63 -7.56 6.37
C PHE A 159 -0.41 -7.22 7.85
N LEU A 160 0.64 -7.79 8.42
CA LEU A 160 1.16 -7.39 9.72
C LEU A 160 1.96 -6.09 9.56
N GLN A 161 2.19 -5.40 10.67
CA GLN A 161 2.98 -4.18 10.65
C GLN A 161 4.41 -4.46 10.15
N ASN A 162 4.85 -3.69 9.16
CA ASN A 162 6.12 -3.81 8.45
C ASN A 162 6.32 -5.12 7.65
N MET A 163 5.32 -5.99 7.55
CA MET A 163 5.45 -7.30 6.93
C MET A 163 6.07 -7.25 5.53
N VAL A 164 5.55 -6.44 4.63
CA VAL A 164 6.06 -6.32 3.26
C VAL A 164 7.51 -5.83 3.24
N ARG A 165 7.87 -4.89 4.12
CA ARG A 165 9.25 -4.36 4.22
C ARG A 165 10.24 -5.44 4.66
N ILE A 166 9.85 -6.25 5.66
CA ILE A 166 10.69 -7.33 6.18
C ILE A 166 10.84 -8.42 5.12
N MET A 167 9.75 -8.84 4.48
CA MET A 167 9.79 -9.83 3.39
C MET A 167 10.72 -9.38 2.27
N VAL A 168 10.54 -8.16 1.76
CA VAL A 168 11.38 -7.64 0.66
C VAL A 168 12.82 -7.48 1.11
N GLY A 169 13.08 -7.00 2.33
CA GLY A 169 14.45 -6.91 2.88
C GLY A 169 15.14 -8.27 2.89
N THR A 170 14.48 -9.32 3.41
CA THR A 170 14.99 -10.68 3.42
C THR A 170 15.30 -11.21 2.01
N ILE A 171 14.37 -10.99 1.05
CA ILE A 171 14.57 -11.41 -0.35
C ILE A 171 15.78 -10.71 -0.97
N ILE A 172 15.92 -9.39 -0.74
CA ILE A 172 17.06 -8.62 -1.26
C ILE A 172 18.38 -9.13 -0.68
N ASP A 173 18.42 -9.45 0.61
CA ASP A 173 19.65 -9.95 1.24
C ASP A 173 20.03 -11.33 0.71
N ILE A 174 19.07 -12.20 0.43
CA ILE A 174 19.35 -13.48 -0.24
C ILE A 174 19.85 -13.24 -1.68
N ALA A 175 19.20 -12.36 -2.44
CA ALA A 175 19.53 -12.10 -3.83
C ALA A 175 20.89 -11.36 -4.05
N LYS A 176 21.48 -10.78 -3.01
CA LYS A 176 22.80 -10.17 -3.03
C LYS A 176 23.94 -11.15 -2.77
N ASN A 177 23.65 -12.27 -2.09
CA ASN A 177 24.67 -13.19 -1.55
C ASN A 177 25.00 -14.37 -2.48
N GLU A 178 24.44 -14.40 -3.68
CA GLU A 178 24.77 -15.30 -4.78
C GLU A 178 25.34 -14.48 -5.97
#